data_d3cd6d9862896a8baa8bef06dc88235f
#
_entry.id   d3cd6d9862896a8baa8bef06dc88235f
#
_cell.length_a   1.000
_cell.length_b   1.000
_cell.length_c   1.000
_cell.angle_alpha   90.00
_cell.angle_beta   90.00
_cell.angle_gamma   90.00
#
_symmetry.space_group_name_H-M   'P 1'
#
loop_
_entity.id
_entity.type
_entity.pdbx_description
1 polymer ?
#
loop_
_entity_poly.entity_id
_entity_poly.type
_entity_poly.pdbx_seq_one_letter_code
_entity_poly.pdbx_strand_id
1 'polypeptide(L)'
;RGLGDVYKRQVNDHDATLQFCLENKIDLVVIGPELPLTKGLSNLLMNNSILVFGPDQMGAELEKSKKFTKDICKKLHIATAAYHVFDNYDEAFIFCQNQSYPLVIKADGLAAGKGVIICQTMEDAKDALIKCFKDNSFGDAGSVVVIEEFLVGEEVSLFSLVDKNGFVLPLTTAQDHKKILEGEKGLNTGGMGAYTPVPSISSNKMNELSKTFVEPIVQHLAEQGINYQGMFYAGLILTDKGPNLLEINVRFGDPETQAIIPLLETDLLELLHASAIGTLNEMEQIKWKNDYAMTVVMAAEGYPE
;
A
#
# COMPACT_ATOMS: atom_id res chain seq x y z
N ARG A 1 -23.89 14.31 11.41
CA ARG A 1 -24.76 13.25 10.88
C ARG A 1 -24.74 12.08 11.84
N GLY A 2 -25.90 11.46 12.13
CA GLY A 2 -25.98 10.41 13.13
C GLY A 2 -25.35 9.08 12.64
N LEU A 3 -24.86 8.29 13.57
CA LEU A 3 -24.27 6.97 13.32
C LEU A 3 -25.17 6.01 12.51
N GLY A 4 -26.50 6.27 12.42
CA GLY A 4 -27.44 5.47 11.64
C GLY A 4 -27.22 5.48 10.12
N ASP A 5 -26.49 6.45 9.57
CA ASP A 5 -26.21 6.51 8.13
C ASP A 5 -24.95 5.72 7.72
N VAL A 6 -24.10 5.36 8.67
CA VAL A 6 -22.82 4.65 8.44
C VAL A 6 -23.05 3.21 7.96
N TYR A 7 -24.16 2.58 8.31
CA TYR A 7 -24.43 1.16 8.02
C TYR A 7 -25.40 0.91 6.86
N LYS A 8 -25.88 1.95 6.21
CA LYS A 8 -26.91 1.81 5.16
C LYS A 8 -26.38 1.31 3.81
N ARG A 9 -25.06 1.37 3.58
CA ARG A 9 -24.45 0.95 2.32
C ARG A 9 -23.17 0.19 2.58
N GLN A 10 -22.98 -0.89 1.83
CA GLN A 10 -21.74 -1.66 1.86
C GLN A 10 -20.77 -1.09 0.83
N VAL A 11 -19.52 -0.92 1.22
CA VAL A 11 -18.43 -0.39 0.37
C VAL A 11 -18.24 -1.21 -0.91
N ASN A 12 -18.61 -2.50 -0.85
CA ASN A 12 -18.48 -3.43 -1.98
C ASN A 12 -19.70 -3.45 -2.90
N ASP A 13 -20.77 -2.72 -2.58
CA ASP A 13 -21.92 -2.54 -3.47
C ASP A 13 -21.69 -1.33 -4.35
N HIS A 14 -21.01 -1.57 -5.47
CA HIS A 14 -20.60 -0.52 -6.41
C HIS A 14 -21.80 0.17 -7.07
N ASP A 15 -22.85 -0.58 -7.42
CA ASP A 15 -24.05 -0.03 -8.06
C ASP A 15 -24.81 0.87 -7.09
N ALA A 16 -24.98 0.44 -5.84
CA ALA A 16 -25.60 1.28 -4.81
C ALA A 16 -24.74 2.52 -4.49
N THR A 17 -23.41 2.41 -4.56
CA THR A 17 -22.51 3.55 -4.39
C THR A 17 -22.67 4.55 -5.54
N LEU A 18 -22.67 4.10 -6.79
CA LEU A 18 -22.91 4.94 -7.96
C LEU A 18 -24.27 5.64 -7.88
N GLN A 19 -25.34 4.87 -7.62
CA GLN A 19 -26.69 5.42 -7.51
C GLN A 19 -26.76 6.53 -6.45
N PHE A 20 -26.14 6.31 -5.29
CA PHE A 20 -26.07 7.34 -4.25
C PHE A 20 -25.34 8.60 -4.72
N CYS A 21 -24.22 8.45 -5.42
CA CYS A 21 -23.46 9.59 -5.90
C CYS A 21 -24.29 10.43 -6.90
N LEU A 22 -25.02 9.77 -7.79
CA LEU A 22 -25.86 10.44 -8.78
C LEU A 22 -27.05 11.15 -8.12
N GLU A 23 -27.76 10.49 -7.20
CA GLU A 23 -28.92 11.06 -6.50
C GLU A 23 -28.54 12.25 -5.62
N ASN A 24 -27.35 12.22 -5.00
CA ASN A 24 -26.90 13.27 -4.09
C ASN A 24 -25.95 14.28 -4.74
N LYS A 25 -25.70 14.16 -6.04
CA LYS A 25 -24.81 15.05 -6.80
C LYS A 25 -23.44 15.17 -6.11
N ILE A 26 -22.81 14.01 -5.87
CA ILE A 26 -21.48 13.96 -5.26
C ILE A 26 -20.45 14.37 -6.32
N ASP A 27 -19.63 15.37 -6.01
CA ASP A 27 -18.59 15.90 -6.91
C ASP A 27 -17.31 15.07 -6.88
N LEU A 28 -16.92 14.56 -5.71
CA LEU A 28 -15.66 13.80 -5.51
C LEU A 28 -15.91 12.61 -4.58
N VAL A 29 -15.39 11.45 -4.98
CA VAL A 29 -15.33 10.24 -4.13
C VAL A 29 -13.89 9.91 -3.80
N VAL A 30 -13.59 9.78 -2.51
CA VAL A 30 -12.30 9.31 -1.99
C VAL A 30 -12.45 7.85 -1.59
N ILE A 31 -11.72 6.94 -2.24
CA ILE A 31 -11.82 5.52 -1.96
C ILE A 31 -10.73 5.15 -0.96
N GLY A 32 -11.12 4.85 0.27
CA GLY A 32 -10.22 4.52 1.37
C GLY A 32 -9.65 3.11 1.32
N PRO A 33 -10.48 2.05 1.20
CA PRO A 33 -9.98 0.67 1.20
C PRO A 33 -9.57 0.17 -0.19
N GLU A 34 -8.64 -0.78 -0.21
CA GLU A 34 -8.07 -1.36 -1.43
C GLU A 34 -9.06 -2.24 -2.21
N LEU A 35 -9.93 -2.97 -1.52
CA LEU A 35 -10.80 -3.95 -2.17
C LEU A 35 -11.75 -3.34 -3.21
N PRO A 36 -12.44 -2.21 -2.97
CA PRO A 36 -13.24 -1.54 -4.01
C PRO A 36 -12.41 -1.05 -5.19
N LEU A 37 -11.16 -0.60 -4.96
CA LEU A 37 -10.25 -0.19 -6.02
C LEU A 37 -9.93 -1.37 -6.96
N THR A 38 -9.52 -2.50 -6.38
CA THR A 38 -9.18 -3.72 -7.15
C THR A 38 -10.38 -4.34 -7.84
N LYS A 39 -11.60 -4.00 -7.43
CA LYS A 39 -12.86 -4.42 -8.07
C LYS A 39 -13.44 -3.38 -9.03
N GLY A 40 -12.73 -2.27 -9.29
CA GLY A 40 -13.07 -1.32 -10.34
C GLY A 40 -14.11 -0.27 -9.97
N LEU A 41 -14.31 0.04 -8.67
CA LEU A 41 -15.21 1.13 -8.26
C LEU A 41 -14.77 2.47 -8.88
N SER A 42 -13.45 2.75 -8.93
CA SER A 42 -12.94 3.97 -9.57
C SER A 42 -13.35 4.05 -11.04
N ASN A 43 -13.20 2.95 -11.80
CA ASN A 43 -13.60 2.91 -13.21
C ASN A 43 -15.09 3.19 -13.38
N LEU A 44 -15.94 2.56 -12.54
CA LEU A 44 -17.39 2.75 -12.60
C LEU A 44 -17.78 4.22 -12.37
N LEU A 45 -17.21 4.86 -11.35
CA LEU A 45 -17.51 6.25 -11.00
C LEU A 45 -16.97 7.23 -12.07
N MET A 46 -15.71 7.06 -12.52
CA MET A 46 -15.12 7.90 -13.58
C MET A 46 -15.89 7.80 -14.90
N ASN A 47 -16.35 6.60 -15.29
CA ASN A 47 -17.18 6.40 -16.47
C ASN A 47 -18.54 7.11 -16.39
N ASN A 48 -18.99 7.46 -15.18
CA ASN A 48 -20.19 8.25 -14.92
C ASN A 48 -19.89 9.72 -14.58
N SER A 49 -18.71 10.21 -14.95
CA SER A 49 -18.26 11.61 -14.79
C SER A 49 -18.21 12.08 -13.34
N ILE A 50 -18.02 11.19 -12.40
CA ILE A 50 -17.78 11.50 -10.98
C ILE A 50 -16.26 11.53 -10.76
N LEU A 51 -15.76 12.61 -10.16
CA LEU A 51 -14.34 12.67 -9.80
C LEU A 51 -14.00 11.62 -8.74
N VAL A 52 -12.83 11.01 -8.87
CA VAL A 52 -12.36 9.98 -7.93
C VAL A 52 -10.95 10.30 -7.49
N PHE A 53 -10.70 10.17 -6.19
CA PHE A 53 -9.37 10.02 -5.64
C PHE A 53 -9.13 8.53 -5.35
N GLY A 54 -8.35 7.89 -6.19
CA GLY A 54 -8.02 6.47 -6.20
C GLY A 54 -7.71 5.99 -7.62
N PRO A 55 -6.75 5.07 -7.81
CA PRO A 55 -6.38 4.58 -9.13
C PRO A 55 -7.52 3.79 -9.79
N ASP A 56 -7.40 3.56 -11.09
CA ASP A 56 -8.24 2.60 -11.77
C ASP A 56 -7.94 1.15 -11.31
N GLN A 57 -8.73 0.20 -11.79
CA GLN A 57 -8.60 -1.20 -11.41
C GLN A 57 -7.21 -1.77 -11.75
N MET A 58 -6.62 -1.37 -12.89
CA MET A 58 -5.30 -1.84 -13.29
C MET A 58 -4.19 -1.19 -12.47
N GLY A 59 -4.32 0.09 -12.11
CA GLY A 59 -3.42 0.76 -11.18
C GLY A 59 -3.46 0.15 -9.78
N ALA A 60 -4.63 -0.34 -9.37
CA ALA A 60 -4.80 -1.03 -8.08
C ALA A 60 -4.13 -2.43 -8.03
N GLU A 61 -3.73 -3.01 -9.16
CA GLU A 61 -2.95 -4.26 -9.18
C GLU A 61 -1.58 -4.11 -8.49
N LEU A 62 -1.04 -2.87 -8.37
CA LEU A 62 0.20 -2.63 -7.60
C LEU A 62 0.11 -3.09 -6.14
N GLU A 63 -1.04 -2.93 -5.48
CA GLU A 63 -1.24 -3.43 -4.11
C GLU A 63 -1.75 -4.87 -4.11
N LYS A 64 -2.63 -5.22 -5.06
CA LYS A 64 -3.26 -6.53 -5.12
C LYS A 64 -2.25 -7.63 -5.42
N SER A 65 -1.38 -7.45 -6.44
CA SER A 65 -0.41 -8.46 -6.85
C SER A 65 1.02 -8.02 -6.58
N LYS A 66 1.65 -8.72 -5.65
CA LYS A 66 3.07 -8.56 -5.34
C LYS A 66 3.94 -8.94 -6.53
N LYS A 67 3.54 -10.00 -7.23
CA LYS A 67 4.17 -10.43 -8.49
C LYS A 67 4.15 -9.31 -9.53
N PHE A 68 2.99 -8.66 -9.75
CA PHE A 68 2.86 -7.55 -10.71
C PHE A 68 3.83 -6.41 -10.37
N THR A 69 3.86 -6.00 -9.10
CA THR A 69 4.80 -4.97 -8.62
C THR A 69 6.26 -5.38 -8.79
N LYS A 70 6.61 -6.63 -8.47
CA LYS A 70 7.98 -7.15 -8.66
C LYS A 70 8.38 -7.21 -10.14
N ASP A 71 7.47 -7.59 -11.03
CA ASP A 71 7.73 -7.62 -12.47
C ASP A 71 8.00 -6.20 -13.02
N ILE A 72 7.28 -5.18 -12.53
CA ILE A 72 7.55 -3.77 -12.84
C ILE A 72 8.92 -3.35 -12.29
N CYS A 73 9.22 -3.65 -11.02
CA CYS A 73 10.52 -3.35 -10.44
C CYS A 73 11.68 -3.96 -11.24
N LYS A 74 11.55 -5.20 -11.65
CA LYS A 74 12.54 -5.88 -12.50
C LYS A 74 12.72 -5.19 -13.83
N LYS A 75 11.62 -4.82 -14.50
CA LYS A 75 11.61 -4.13 -15.79
C LYS A 75 12.28 -2.74 -15.72
N LEU A 76 12.02 -2.01 -14.65
CA LEU A 76 12.51 -0.64 -14.43
C LEU A 76 13.84 -0.60 -13.66
N HIS A 77 14.42 -1.75 -13.30
CA HIS A 77 15.63 -1.86 -12.48
C HIS A 77 15.50 -1.15 -11.11
N ILE A 78 14.30 -1.14 -10.54
CA ILE A 78 14.05 -0.62 -9.20
C ILE A 78 14.49 -1.66 -8.18
N ALA A 79 15.31 -1.22 -7.20
CA ALA A 79 15.81 -2.09 -6.15
C ALA A 79 14.66 -2.63 -5.28
N THR A 80 14.63 -3.94 -5.14
CA THR A 80 13.70 -4.69 -4.29
C THR A 80 14.34 -6.01 -3.90
N ALA A 81 13.84 -6.69 -2.86
CA ALA A 81 14.33 -8.00 -2.45
C ALA A 81 14.38 -8.98 -3.63
N ALA A 82 15.43 -9.78 -3.70
CA ALA A 82 15.50 -10.90 -4.64
C ALA A 82 14.30 -11.84 -4.39
N TYR A 83 13.66 -12.31 -5.46
CA TYR A 83 12.39 -13.03 -5.33
C TYR A 83 12.24 -14.15 -6.35
N HIS A 84 11.41 -15.12 -6.00
CA HIS A 84 10.91 -16.17 -6.89
C HIS A 84 9.41 -16.32 -6.70
N VAL A 85 8.71 -16.67 -7.78
CA VAL A 85 7.25 -16.84 -7.80
C VAL A 85 6.91 -18.29 -8.06
N PHE A 86 5.96 -18.83 -7.29
CA PHE A 86 5.49 -20.20 -7.38
C PHE A 86 3.97 -20.27 -7.33
N ASP A 87 3.38 -21.11 -8.17
CA ASP A 87 1.96 -21.48 -8.16
C ASP A 87 1.74 -22.95 -7.78
N ASN A 88 2.80 -23.60 -7.32
CA ASN A 88 2.82 -25.00 -6.94
C ASN A 88 3.58 -25.20 -5.62
N TYR A 89 2.97 -25.97 -4.70
CA TYR A 89 3.54 -26.26 -3.38
C TYR A 89 4.87 -26.99 -3.45
N ASP A 90 4.97 -28.03 -4.29
CA ASP A 90 6.15 -28.91 -4.31
C ASP A 90 7.37 -28.17 -4.84
N GLU A 91 7.20 -27.34 -5.88
CA GLU A 91 8.28 -26.49 -6.42
C GLU A 91 8.73 -25.43 -5.41
N ALA A 92 7.78 -24.75 -4.75
CA ALA A 92 8.08 -23.77 -3.71
C ALA A 92 8.81 -24.42 -2.53
N PHE A 93 8.38 -25.61 -2.12
CA PHE A 93 8.99 -26.35 -1.01
C PHE A 93 10.42 -26.77 -1.35
N ILE A 94 10.66 -27.35 -2.55
CA ILE A 94 12.00 -27.73 -3.01
C ILE A 94 12.92 -26.49 -3.08
N PHE A 95 12.39 -25.35 -3.54
CA PHE A 95 13.14 -24.11 -3.55
C PHE A 95 13.56 -23.70 -2.13
N CYS A 96 12.64 -23.68 -1.15
CA CYS A 96 12.93 -23.33 0.25
C CYS A 96 13.99 -24.24 0.89
N GLN A 97 14.03 -25.54 0.54
CA GLN A 97 15.02 -26.47 1.06
C GLN A 97 16.46 -26.10 0.69
N ASN A 98 16.65 -25.35 -0.37
CA ASN A 98 17.97 -24.99 -0.92
C ASN A 98 18.35 -23.52 -0.62
N GLN A 99 17.58 -22.82 0.25
CA GLN A 99 17.84 -21.42 0.59
C GLN A 99 18.43 -21.25 1.98
N SER A 100 19.06 -20.08 2.18
CA SER A 100 19.46 -19.62 3.51
C SER A 100 18.29 -18.93 4.19
N TYR A 101 18.23 -18.97 5.51
CA TYR A 101 17.19 -18.34 6.32
C TYR A 101 17.74 -17.11 7.07
N PRO A 102 16.88 -16.12 7.38
CA PRO A 102 15.43 -16.10 7.17
C PRO A 102 14.99 -15.83 5.73
N LEU A 103 13.77 -16.25 5.38
CA LEU A 103 13.07 -15.96 4.13
C LEU A 103 11.74 -15.26 4.41
N VAL A 104 11.19 -14.58 3.40
CA VAL A 104 9.84 -14.01 3.46
C VAL A 104 8.95 -14.68 2.42
N ILE A 105 7.85 -15.27 2.87
CA ILE A 105 6.82 -15.87 2.00
C ILE A 105 5.62 -14.94 2.00
N LYS A 106 5.21 -14.50 0.81
CA LYS A 106 4.08 -13.58 0.62
C LYS A 106 3.02 -14.24 -0.28
N ALA A 107 1.78 -14.31 0.19
CA ALA A 107 0.65 -14.64 -0.67
C ALA A 107 0.43 -13.54 -1.71
N ASP A 108 0.22 -13.88 -2.98
CA ASP A 108 0.04 -12.94 -4.09
C ASP A 108 -1.42 -12.53 -4.23
N GLY A 109 -1.86 -11.61 -3.36
CA GLY A 109 -3.22 -11.09 -3.33
C GLY A 109 -3.47 -10.28 -2.07
N LEU A 110 -4.69 -9.75 -1.95
CA LEU A 110 -5.13 -9.03 -0.76
C LEU A 110 -5.33 -10.04 0.38
N ALA A 111 -4.55 -9.90 1.44
CA ALA A 111 -4.59 -10.78 2.61
C ALA A 111 -4.61 -9.99 3.94
N ALA A 112 -5.08 -8.73 3.92
CA ALA A 112 -5.24 -7.87 5.09
C ALA A 112 -3.99 -7.83 6.01
N GLY A 113 -2.80 -7.74 5.42
CA GLY A 113 -1.51 -7.74 6.14
C GLY A 113 -1.07 -9.11 6.69
N LYS A 114 -1.92 -10.13 6.66
CA LYS A 114 -1.63 -11.48 7.20
C LYS A 114 -0.92 -12.40 6.21
N GLY A 115 -0.86 -12.01 4.93
CA GLY A 115 -0.25 -12.81 3.86
C GLY A 115 1.27 -12.72 3.78
N VAL A 116 1.95 -12.02 4.69
CA VAL A 116 3.40 -11.87 4.75
C VAL A 116 3.93 -12.64 5.96
N ILE A 117 4.71 -13.68 5.71
CA ILE A 117 5.23 -14.58 6.75
C ILE A 117 6.75 -14.59 6.68
N ILE A 118 7.40 -14.16 7.77
CA ILE A 118 8.85 -14.25 7.93
C ILE A 118 9.17 -15.64 8.49
N CYS A 119 9.92 -16.42 7.73
CA CYS A 119 10.31 -17.78 8.07
C CYS A 119 11.77 -17.79 8.56
N GLN A 120 11.98 -18.12 9.82
CA GLN A 120 13.32 -18.22 10.43
C GLN A 120 13.97 -19.58 10.13
N THR A 121 13.14 -20.58 9.84
CA THR A 121 13.57 -21.97 9.62
C THR A 121 12.84 -22.58 8.42
N MET A 122 13.35 -23.72 7.96
CA MET A 122 12.67 -24.52 6.92
C MET A 122 11.29 -25.00 7.38
N GLU A 123 11.08 -25.29 8.67
CA GLU A 123 9.78 -25.71 9.20
C GLU A 123 8.77 -24.55 9.14
N ASP A 124 9.19 -23.32 9.50
CA ASP A 124 8.34 -22.14 9.33
C ASP A 124 7.92 -21.94 7.87
N ALA A 125 8.86 -22.13 6.92
CA ALA A 125 8.58 -22.01 5.51
C ALA A 125 7.60 -23.07 5.02
N LYS A 126 7.75 -24.30 5.47
CA LYS A 126 6.80 -25.40 5.17
C LYS A 126 5.39 -25.08 5.67
N ASP A 127 5.28 -24.60 6.91
CA ASP A 127 3.97 -24.24 7.51
C ASP A 127 3.34 -23.06 6.75
N ALA A 128 4.14 -22.06 6.36
CA ALA A 128 3.67 -20.94 5.55
C ALA A 128 3.15 -21.40 4.18
N LEU A 129 3.87 -22.29 3.50
CA LEU A 129 3.44 -22.85 2.22
C LEU A 129 2.17 -23.73 2.35
N ILE A 130 2.03 -24.47 3.46
CA ILE A 130 0.80 -25.24 3.74
C ILE A 130 -0.38 -24.28 3.91
N LYS A 131 -0.24 -23.20 4.68
CA LYS A 131 -1.29 -22.18 4.85
C LYS A 131 -1.71 -21.55 3.53
N CYS A 132 -0.75 -21.30 2.61
CA CYS A 132 -1.06 -20.74 1.31
C CYS A 132 -1.75 -21.77 0.40
N PHE A 133 -1.10 -22.90 0.12
CA PHE A 133 -1.51 -23.80 -0.97
C PHE A 133 -2.49 -24.91 -0.54
N LYS A 134 -2.50 -25.32 0.75
CA LYS A 134 -3.30 -26.47 1.19
C LYS A 134 -4.48 -26.08 2.08
N ASP A 135 -4.24 -25.21 3.06
CA ASP A 135 -5.29 -24.82 4.02
C ASP A 135 -6.21 -23.74 3.47
N ASN A 136 -5.85 -23.16 2.32
CA ASN A 136 -6.58 -22.02 1.70
C ASN A 136 -6.82 -20.86 2.68
N SER A 137 -5.88 -20.63 3.61
CA SER A 137 -6.03 -19.63 4.68
C SER A 137 -6.15 -18.20 4.13
N PHE A 138 -5.70 -17.96 2.90
CA PHE A 138 -5.74 -16.67 2.22
C PHE A 138 -6.68 -16.65 1.01
N GLY A 139 -7.54 -17.67 0.85
CA GLY A 139 -8.41 -17.79 -0.33
C GLY A 139 -7.60 -17.79 -1.62
N ASP A 140 -8.14 -17.15 -2.67
CA ASP A 140 -7.48 -17.07 -3.98
C ASP A 140 -6.09 -16.41 -3.93
N ALA A 141 -5.82 -15.56 -2.93
CA ALA A 141 -4.52 -14.92 -2.74
C ALA A 141 -3.40 -15.93 -2.44
N GLY A 142 -3.73 -17.09 -1.88
CA GLY A 142 -2.78 -18.17 -1.57
C GLY A 142 -2.42 -19.04 -2.76
N SER A 143 -3.09 -18.92 -3.90
CA SER A 143 -2.83 -19.75 -5.09
C SER A 143 -1.48 -19.47 -5.75
N VAL A 144 -0.89 -18.31 -5.51
CA VAL A 144 0.45 -17.91 -5.94
C VAL A 144 1.20 -17.37 -4.74
N VAL A 145 2.46 -17.70 -4.60
CA VAL A 145 3.34 -17.15 -3.56
C VAL A 145 4.57 -16.48 -4.17
N VAL A 146 5.00 -15.41 -3.53
CA VAL A 146 6.28 -14.75 -3.80
C VAL A 146 7.20 -15.06 -2.61
N ILE A 147 8.32 -15.71 -2.87
CA ILE A 147 9.35 -16.01 -1.87
C ILE A 147 10.50 -15.03 -2.06
N GLU A 148 10.81 -14.28 -1.02
CA GLU A 148 11.81 -13.21 -1.05
C GLU A 148 12.95 -13.47 -0.07
N GLU A 149 14.14 -12.93 -0.38
CA GLU A 149 15.18 -12.77 0.63
C GLU A 149 14.69 -11.87 1.76
N PHE A 150 15.17 -12.12 2.97
CA PHE A 150 14.90 -11.24 4.11
C PHE A 150 15.88 -10.07 4.11
N LEU A 151 15.36 -8.86 3.94
CA LEU A 151 16.17 -7.64 4.03
C LEU A 151 16.24 -7.15 5.47
N VAL A 152 17.41 -6.61 5.86
CA VAL A 152 17.64 -5.99 7.16
C VAL A 152 17.87 -4.50 6.97
N GLY A 153 17.13 -3.68 7.70
CA GLY A 153 17.23 -2.22 7.62
C GLY A 153 16.12 -1.52 8.37
N GLU A 154 16.03 -0.21 8.20
CA GLU A 154 14.97 0.63 8.75
C GLU A 154 13.82 0.71 7.75
N GLU A 155 12.60 0.29 8.15
CA GLU A 155 11.41 0.45 7.33
C GLU A 155 10.92 1.89 7.36
N VAL A 156 10.52 2.40 6.20
CA VAL A 156 10.01 3.76 6.02
C VAL A 156 8.86 3.73 5.01
N SER A 157 7.76 4.38 5.35
CA SER A 157 6.63 4.60 4.47
C SER A 157 6.76 5.97 3.80
N LEU A 158 6.83 5.98 2.47
CA LEU A 158 6.86 7.20 1.65
C LEU A 158 5.48 7.41 1.02
N PHE A 159 4.87 8.55 1.30
CA PHE A 159 3.57 8.94 0.75
C PHE A 159 3.71 9.98 -0.33
N SER A 160 3.07 9.75 -1.46
CA SER A 160 3.01 10.68 -2.59
C SER A 160 1.58 10.76 -3.13
N LEU A 161 1.14 11.95 -3.51
CA LEU A 161 -0.05 12.11 -4.33
C LEU A 161 0.32 12.00 -5.81
N VAL A 162 -0.52 11.32 -6.56
CA VAL A 162 -0.39 11.25 -8.01
C VAL A 162 -1.66 11.82 -8.62
N ASP A 163 -1.53 12.69 -9.61
CA ASP A 163 -2.69 13.21 -10.33
C ASP A 163 -2.98 12.42 -11.61
N LYS A 164 -4.16 12.67 -12.18
CA LYS A 164 -4.61 11.96 -13.39
C LYS A 164 -3.70 12.17 -14.61
N ASN A 165 -2.79 13.15 -14.59
CA ASN A 165 -1.82 13.42 -15.65
C ASN A 165 -0.46 12.75 -15.35
N GLY A 166 -0.35 12.02 -14.22
CA GLY A 166 0.86 11.33 -13.80
C GLY A 166 1.87 12.22 -13.09
N PHE A 167 1.50 13.44 -12.68
CA PHE A 167 2.36 14.26 -11.84
C PHE A 167 2.42 13.68 -10.43
N VAL A 168 3.63 13.52 -9.89
CA VAL A 168 3.89 12.96 -8.56
C VAL A 168 4.28 14.09 -7.61
N LEU A 169 3.55 14.22 -6.51
CA LEU A 169 3.80 15.18 -5.45
C LEU A 169 4.12 14.43 -4.14
N PRO A 170 5.41 14.32 -3.73
CA PRO A 170 5.76 13.74 -2.44
C PRO A 170 5.14 14.54 -1.29
N LEU A 171 4.51 13.85 -0.33
CA LEU A 171 3.87 14.47 0.83
C LEU A 171 4.79 14.47 2.04
N THR A 172 5.02 13.28 2.59
CA THR A 172 5.81 13.07 3.81
C THR A 172 6.22 11.62 3.93
N THR A 173 7.01 11.33 4.96
CA THR A 173 7.36 9.97 5.37
C THR A 173 6.75 9.67 6.73
N ALA A 174 6.42 8.40 6.96
CA ALA A 174 6.01 7.90 8.26
C ALA A 174 6.71 6.57 8.55
N GLN A 175 6.69 6.16 9.80
CA GLN A 175 7.13 4.82 10.20
C GLN A 175 6.02 4.20 11.04
N ASP A 176 5.54 3.02 10.61
CA ASP A 176 4.57 2.22 11.32
C ASP A 176 5.25 1.09 12.12
N HIS A 177 4.53 0.57 13.11
CA HIS A 177 4.99 -0.52 13.97
C HIS A 177 3.99 -1.65 13.90
N LYS A 178 4.34 -2.70 13.13
CA LYS A 178 3.42 -3.80 12.79
C LYS A 178 3.34 -4.91 13.83
N LYS A 179 4.33 -5.01 14.71
CA LYS A 179 4.37 -6.09 15.71
C LYS A 179 3.50 -5.79 16.92
N ILE A 180 2.74 -6.81 17.36
CA ILE A 180 1.79 -6.69 18.48
C ILE A 180 2.48 -6.48 19.84
N LEU A 181 3.73 -6.92 20.01
CA LEU A 181 4.49 -6.87 21.25
C LEU A 181 5.70 -5.96 21.14
N GLU A 182 6.19 -5.50 22.30
CA GLU A 182 7.40 -4.70 22.40
C GLU A 182 8.64 -5.43 21.85
N GLY A 183 9.59 -4.63 21.31
CA GLY A 183 10.85 -5.15 20.80
C GLY A 183 10.70 -5.96 19.51
N GLU A 184 9.78 -5.56 18.64
CA GLU A 184 9.53 -6.19 17.32
C GLU A 184 9.20 -7.69 17.44
N LYS A 185 8.36 -8.06 18.42
CA LYS A 185 7.98 -9.44 18.71
C LYS A 185 6.48 -9.70 18.49
N GLY A 186 6.13 -10.98 18.39
CA GLY A 186 4.76 -11.42 18.21
C GLY A 186 4.28 -11.37 16.76
N LEU A 187 2.96 -11.46 16.58
CA LEU A 187 2.32 -11.48 15.27
C LEU A 187 2.39 -10.12 14.58
N ASN A 188 2.41 -10.13 13.25
CA ASN A 188 2.16 -8.94 12.46
C ASN A 188 0.68 -8.53 12.58
N THR A 189 0.45 -7.23 12.62
CA THR A 189 -0.87 -6.60 12.64
C THR A 189 -1.04 -5.67 11.45
N GLY A 190 -2.16 -4.97 11.35
CA GLY A 190 -2.35 -3.87 10.41
C GLY A 190 -1.56 -2.60 10.76
N GLY A 191 -0.93 -2.57 11.94
CA GLY A 191 -0.18 -1.44 12.49
C GLY A 191 -0.66 -1.13 13.91
N MET A 192 0.27 -1.08 14.87
CA MET A 192 -0.01 -0.75 16.28
C MET A 192 0.20 0.74 16.58
N GLY A 193 0.71 1.47 15.62
CA GLY A 193 0.93 2.90 15.70
C GLY A 193 1.89 3.36 14.63
N ALA A 194 1.92 4.67 14.40
CA ALA A 194 2.83 5.30 13.47
C ALA A 194 3.25 6.68 13.95
N TYR A 195 4.37 7.17 13.45
CA TYR A 195 4.79 8.55 13.66
C TYR A 195 5.29 9.18 12.35
N THR A 196 5.26 10.49 12.29
CA THR A 196 5.69 11.31 11.13
C THR A 196 6.19 12.69 11.60
N PRO A 197 7.09 13.35 10.85
CA PRO A 197 7.95 12.80 9.81
C PRO A 197 9.02 11.87 10.39
N VAL A 198 9.63 11.02 9.56
CA VAL A 198 10.74 10.16 9.98
C VAL A 198 12.03 10.99 10.10
N PRO A 199 12.67 11.09 11.29
CA PRO A 199 13.79 12.01 11.51
C PRO A 199 15.02 11.73 10.64
N SER A 200 15.25 10.47 10.25
CA SER A 200 16.34 10.05 9.38
C SER A 200 16.18 10.48 7.91
N ILE A 201 14.99 10.95 7.52
CA ILE A 201 14.64 11.30 6.13
C ILE A 201 14.45 12.81 5.99
N SER A 202 15.45 13.50 5.44
CA SER A 202 15.31 14.90 5.04
C SER A 202 14.38 15.06 3.84
N SER A 203 13.85 16.30 3.61
CA SER A 203 13.03 16.61 2.43
C SER A 203 13.77 16.29 1.10
N ASN A 204 15.09 16.52 1.04
CA ASN A 204 15.88 16.17 -0.13
C ASN A 204 15.93 14.66 -0.35
N LYS A 205 16.11 13.89 0.73
CA LYS A 205 16.10 12.43 0.66
C LYS A 205 14.73 11.89 0.28
N MET A 206 13.67 12.45 0.81
CA MET A 206 12.28 12.11 0.42
C MET A 206 12.06 12.31 -1.08
N ASN A 207 12.48 13.45 -1.63
CA ASN A 207 12.38 13.72 -3.07
C ASN A 207 13.23 12.75 -3.92
N GLU A 208 14.42 12.39 -3.46
CA GLU A 208 15.26 11.39 -4.10
C GLU A 208 14.58 10.01 -4.13
N LEU A 209 13.99 9.59 -3.01
CA LEU A 209 13.25 8.33 -2.90
C LEU A 209 12.03 8.33 -3.83
N SER A 210 11.29 9.44 -3.92
CA SER A 210 10.17 9.56 -4.85
C SER A 210 10.61 9.41 -6.31
N LYS A 211 11.68 10.07 -6.70
CA LYS A 211 12.26 9.96 -8.06
C LYS A 211 12.77 8.56 -8.39
N THR A 212 13.20 7.82 -7.38
CA THR A 212 13.75 6.46 -7.57
C THR A 212 12.65 5.40 -7.58
N PHE A 213 11.64 5.52 -6.73
CA PHE A 213 10.68 4.43 -6.46
C PHE A 213 9.25 4.73 -6.92
N VAL A 214 8.85 6.01 -7.03
CA VAL A 214 7.46 6.36 -7.37
C VAL A 214 7.34 6.83 -8.81
N GLU A 215 8.06 7.88 -9.18
CA GLU A 215 7.93 8.50 -10.50
C GLU A 215 8.13 7.51 -11.67
N PRO A 216 9.15 6.61 -11.66
CA PRO A 216 9.34 5.67 -12.77
C PRO A 216 8.19 4.67 -12.90
N ILE A 217 7.60 4.24 -11.77
CA ILE A 217 6.45 3.32 -11.79
C ILE A 217 5.23 4.02 -12.36
N VAL A 218 4.92 5.23 -11.88
CA VAL A 218 3.78 6.02 -12.37
C VAL A 218 3.92 6.29 -13.87
N GLN A 219 5.11 6.71 -14.32
CA GLN A 219 5.39 6.92 -15.73
C GLN A 219 5.19 5.63 -16.54
N HIS A 220 5.71 4.49 -16.03
CA HIS A 220 5.55 3.21 -16.70
C HIS A 220 4.08 2.80 -16.85
N LEU A 221 3.27 3.00 -15.80
CA LEU A 221 1.82 2.72 -15.87
C LEU A 221 1.14 3.59 -16.93
N ALA A 222 1.46 4.89 -16.99
CA ALA A 222 0.93 5.79 -18.00
C ALA A 222 1.30 5.36 -19.44
N GLU A 223 2.55 4.91 -19.67
CA GLU A 223 3.00 4.35 -20.95
C GLU A 223 2.24 3.09 -21.36
N GLN A 224 1.71 2.34 -20.39
CA GLN A 224 0.85 1.16 -20.63
C GLN A 224 -0.64 1.52 -20.74
N GLY A 225 -0.99 2.81 -20.69
CA GLY A 225 -2.39 3.28 -20.73
C GLY A 225 -3.16 3.02 -19.44
N ILE A 226 -2.46 2.80 -18.32
CA ILE A 226 -3.06 2.59 -17.01
C ILE A 226 -3.14 3.94 -16.28
N ASN A 227 -4.35 4.32 -15.90
CA ASN A 227 -4.57 5.55 -15.16
C ASN A 227 -4.30 5.35 -13.68
N TYR A 228 -3.23 5.97 -13.20
CA TYR A 228 -2.93 6.03 -11.79
C TYR A 228 -3.14 7.44 -11.26
N GLN A 229 -4.09 7.61 -10.37
CA GLN A 229 -4.32 8.86 -9.62
C GLN A 229 -4.69 8.50 -8.18
N GLY A 230 -4.33 9.35 -7.23
CA GLY A 230 -4.62 9.08 -5.82
C GLY A 230 -3.36 8.97 -4.97
N MET A 231 -3.46 8.24 -3.87
CA MET A 231 -2.33 7.99 -2.98
C MET A 231 -1.42 6.90 -3.56
N PHE A 232 -0.12 7.19 -3.57
CA PHE A 232 0.91 6.19 -3.79
C PHE A 232 1.73 6.05 -2.50
N TYR A 233 1.55 4.94 -1.81
CA TYR A 233 2.30 4.60 -0.62
C TYR A 233 3.37 3.58 -1.00
N ALA A 234 4.65 3.97 -0.97
CA ALA A 234 5.78 3.07 -1.14
C ALA A 234 6.32 2.66 0.23
N GLY A 235 6.19 1.39 0.57
CA GLY A 235 6.87 0.77 1.71
C GLY A 235 8.33 0.48 1.33
N LEU A 236 9.26 1.14 1.98
CA LEU A 236 10.69 1.04 1.71
C LEU A 236 11.43 0.44 2.90
N ILE A 237 12.56 -0.20 2.64
CA ILE A 237 13.53 -0.56 3.66
C ILE A 237 14.89 0.04 3.31
N LEU A 238 15.48 0.75 4.25
CA LEU A 238 16.80 1.38 4.11
C LEU A 238 17.85 0.41 4.63
N THR A 239 18.51 -0.28 3.72
CA THR A 239 19.60 -1.24 4.04
C THR A 239 20.97 -0.58 3.93
N ASP A 240 22.02 -1.25 4.41
CA ASP A 240 23.41 -0.82 4.24
C ASP A 240 23.83 -0.69 2.77
N LYS A 241 23.12 -1.38 1.86
CA LYS A 241 23.35 -1.33 0.41
C LYS A 241 22.52 -0.29 -0.32
N GLY A 242 21.64 0.40 0.40
CA GLY A 242 20.71 1.38 -0.13
C GLY A 242 19.23 1.01 0.08
N PRO A 243 18.32 1.90 -0.34
CA PRO A 243 16.89 1.68 -0.19
C PRO A 243 16.37 0.62 -1.16
N ASN A 244 15.40 -0.17 -0.69
CA ASN A 244 14.69 -1.18 -1.48
C ASN A 244 13.18 -1.04 -1.30
N LEU A 245 12.42 -1.31 -2.35
CA LEU A 245 10.97 -1.36 -2.31
C LEU A 245 10.51 -2.70 -1.71
N LEU A 246 9.71 -2.64 -0.65
CA LEU A 246 9.09 -3.80 -0.01
C LEU A 246 7.69 -4.09 -0.57
N GLU A 247 6.87 -3.04 -0.68
CA GLU A 247 5.48 -3.13 -1.14
C GLU A 247 4.97 -1.76 -1.62
N ILE A 248 3.85 -1.77 -2.35
CA ILE A 248 3.11 -0.57 -2.71
C ILE A 248 1.69 -0.74 -2.18
N ASN A 249 1.16 0.34 -1.57
CA ASN A 249 -0.26 0.46 -1.25
C ASN A 249 -0.83 1.63 -2.06
N VAL A 250 -2.02 1.44 -2.62
CA VAL A 250 -2.64 2.40 -3.56
C VAL A 250 -3.70 3.27 -2.90
N ARG A 251 -3.61 3.42 -1.60
CA ARG A 251 -4.55 4.11 -0.72
C ARG A 251 -3.81 4.74 0.45
N PHE A 252 -4.54 5.54 1.22
CA PHE A 252 -4.01 6.04 2.49
C PHE A 252 -3.62 4.90 3.42
N GLY A 253 -2.47 5.07 4.11
CA GLY A 253 -2.00 4.13 5.13
C GLY A 253 -2.87 4.18 6.39
N ASP A 254 -2.99 3.06 7.06
CA ASP A 254 -3.61 2.92 8.37
C ASP A 254 -2.67 2.09 9.26
N PRO A 255 -2.05 2.70 10.29
CA PRO A 255 -2.42 3.94 10.99
C PRO A 255 -1.65 5.21 10.60
N GLU A 256 -0.88 5.26 9.53
CA GLU A 256 0.00 6.40 9.21
C GLU A 256 -0.78 7.68 8.92
N THR A 257 -1.95 7.58 8.28
CA THR A 257 -2.80 8.74 7.94
C THR A 257 -3.22 9.51 9.20
N GLN A 258 -3.48 8.81 10.30
CA GLN A 258 -3.85 9.41 11.59
C GLN A 258 -2.72 10.22 12.21
N ALA A 259 -1.47 9.94 11.84
CA ALA A 259 -0.32 10.76 12.23
C ALA A 259 -0.05 11.88 11.21
N ILE A 260 -0.23 11.64 9.91
CA ILE A 260 0.09 12.58 8.82
C ILE A 260 -0.87 13.78 8.80
N ILE A 261 -2.18 13.53 8.78
CA ILE A 261 -3.19 14.59 8.61
C ILE A 261 -3.11 15.69 9.68
N PRO A 262 -2.86 15.42 10.98
CA PRO A 262 -2.75 16.47 11.98
C PRO A 262 -1.64 17.50 11.75
N LEU A 263 -0.61 17.14 10.97
CA LEU A 263 0.49 18.04 10.62
C LEU A 263 0.26 18.79 9.31
N LEU A 264 -0.69 18.37 8.48
CA LEU A 264 -0.99 19.04 7.22
C LEU A 264 -1.74 20.36 7.49
N GLU A 265 -1.20 21.50 7.00
CA GLU A 265 -1.86 22.80 7.04
C GLU A 265 -2.57 23.16 5.73
N THR A 266 -2.07 22.67 4.60
CA THR A 266 -2.76 22.77 3.30
C THR A 266 -4.07 21.99 3.37
N ASP A 267 -5.15 22.56 2.83
CA ASP A 267 -6.45 21.90 2.81
C ASP A 267 -6.38 20.55 2.07
N LEU A 268 -6.73 19.48 2.79
CA LEU A 268 -6.67 18.13 2.22
C LEU A 268 -7.64 17.96 1.04
N LEU A 269 -8.83 18.58 1.10
CA LEU A 269 -9.80 18.49 0.01
C LEU A 269 -9.28 19.13 -1.27
N GLU A 270 -8.58 20.25 -1.17
CA GLU A 270 -7.95 20.91 -2.33
C GLU A 270 -6.91 19.99 -2.99
N LEU A 271 -6.08 19.30 -2.18
CA LEU A 271 -5.08 18.34 -2.68
C LEU A 271 -5.73 17.14 -3.38
N LEU A 272 -6.77 16.56 -2.76
CA LEU A 272 -7.47 15.39 -3.33
C LEU A 272 -8.22 15.76 -4.62
N HIS A 273 -8.82 16.94 -4.65
CA HIS A 273 -9.50 17.46 -5.84
C HIS A 273 -8.50 17.75 -6.96
N ALA A 274 -7.36 18.42 -6.66
CA ALA A 274 -6.30 18.69 -7.64
C ALA A 274 -5.73 17.38 -8.23
N SER A 275 -5.58 16.34 -7.42
CA SER A 275 -5.20 15.00 -7.91
C SER A 275 -6.22 14.47 -8.92
N ALA A 276 -7.52 14.53 -8.58
CA ALA A 276 -8.60 14.02 -9.42
C ALA A 276 -8.77 14.78 -10.73
N ILE A 277 -8.48 16.10 -10.77
CA ILE A 277 -8.62 16.92 -11.99
C ILE A 277 -7.28 17.11 -12.76
N GLY A 278 -6.14 16.72 -12.17
CA GLY A 278 -4.82 16.77 -12.83
C GLY A 278 -4.13 18.14 -12.77
N THR A 279 -4.25 18.83 -11.63
CA THR A 279 -3.66 20.17 -11.41
C THR A 279 -2.75 20.23 -10.19
N LEU A 280 -2.22 19.10 -9.73
CA LEU A 280 -1.28 19.08 -8.60
C LEU A 280 -0.01 19.90 -8.88
N ASN A 281 0.43 19.96 -10.12
CA ASN A 281 1.59 20.74 -10.56
C ASN A 281 1.35 22.27 -10.53
N GLU A 282 0.11 22.72 -10.42
CA GLU A 282 -0.29 24.12 -10.33
C GLU A 282 -0.45 24.60 -8.89
N MET A 283 -0.42 23.67 -7.92
CA MET A 283 -0.59 24.00 -6.52
C MET A 283 0.65 24.69 -5.95
N GLU A 284 0.41 25.56 -4.99
CA GLU A 284 1.48 26.11 -4.14
C GLU A 284 2.16 25.00 -3.33
N GLN A 285 3.34 25.29 -2.81
CA GLN A 285 4.04 24.37 -1.94
C GLN A 285 3.15 23.96 -0.75
N ILE A 286 3.08 22.63 -0.50
CA ILE A 286 2.33 22.08 0.63
C ILE A 286 2.90 22.63 1.94
N LYS A 287 2.01 23.11 2.79
CA LYS A 287 2.34 23.66 4.11
C LYS A 287 2.15 22.59 5.17
N TRP A 288 3.14 22.47 6.03
CA TRP A 288 3.17 21.54 7.14
C TRP A 288 3.47 22.26 8.45
N LYS A 289 2.88 21.82 9.54
CA LYS A 289 3.32 22.20 10.88
C LYS A 289 4.75 21.71 11.10
N ASN A 290 5.56 22.54 11.74
CA ASN A 290 6.93 22.18 12.10
C ASN A 290 6.95 21.39 13.42
N ASP A 291 6.28 20.25 13.43
CA ASP A 291 6.06 19.39 14.59
C ASP A 291 6.19 17.91 14.21
N TYR A 292 6.06 17.04 15.21
CA TYR A 292 5.93 15.59 15.05
C TYR A 292 4.54 15.17 15.50
N ALA A 293 3.99 14.17 14.84
CA ALA A 293 2.76 13.53 15.27
C ALA A 293 2.95 12.02 15.40
N MET A 294 2.25 11.44 16.36
CA MET A 294 2.23 10.01 16.62
C MET A 294 0.80 9.56 16.86
N THR A 295 0.48 8.37 16.37
CA THR A 295 -0.76 7.66 16.71
C THR A 295 -0.44 6.34 17.38
N VAL A 296 -1.30 5.93 18.30
CA VAL A 296 -1.21 4.64 18.98
C VAL A 296 -2.55 3.93 18.83
N VAL A 297 -2.52 2.71 18.32
CA VAL A 297 -3.70 1.87 18.13
C VAL A 297 -3.99 1.12 19.43
N MET A 298 -5.19 1.29 19.98
CA MET A 298 -5.68 0.48 21.06
C MET A 298 -6.58 -0.62 20.51
N ALA A 299 -6.25 -1.85 20.83
CA ALA A 299 -6.96 -3.04 20.37
C ALA A 299 -7.62 -3.79 21.53
N ALA A 300 -8.71 -4.49 21.24
CA ALA A 300 -9.34 -5.40 22.18
C ALA A 300 -8.46 -6.63 22.44
N GLU A 301 -8.71 -7.31 23.54
CA GLU A 301 -8.07 -8.61 23.83
C GLU A 301 -8.37 -9.62 22.71
N GLY A 302 -7.36 -10.38 22.31
CA GLY A 302 -7.44 -11.35 21.21
C GLY A 302 -7.05 -10.81 19.84
N TYR A 303 -6.87 -9.49 19.67
CA TYR A 303 -6.35 -8.94 18.41
C TYR A 303 -4.89 -9.43 18.16
N PRO A 304 -4.51 -9.82 16.93
CA PRO A 304 -5.20 -9.70 15.63
C PRO A 304 -5.94 -10.96 15.17
N GLU A 305 -6.27 -11.89 16.06
CA GLU A 305 -6.92 -13.18 15.76
C GLU A 305 -8.44 -13.05 15.61
#